data_64aa399be793954f014736566865e867
#
_entry.id   64aa399be793954f014736566865e867
#
_cell.length_a   1.000
_cell.length_b   1.000
_cell.length_c   1.000
_cell.angle_alpha   90.00
_cell.angle_beta   90.00
_cell.angle_gamma   90.00
#
_symmetry.space_group_name_H-M   'P 1'
#
loop_
_entity.id
_entity.type
_entity.pdbx_description
1 polymer ?
#
loop_
_entity_poly.entity_id
_entity_poly.type
_entity_poly.pdbx_seq_one_letter_code
_entity_poly.pdbx_strand_id
1 'polypeptide(L)'
;MWVISTIVLFYVTRGGFKSVVSVGVVQSWLYFITVIILGLIIYYFVGNFEIFGQALSKLASSSISNWGNTNGYGGGDYNGYFALPGVIQWVGGLGKNSAVGGPWTAMMIFTFTLSFMGVVLSPSFSMWSYSAKHPKVFSYYQVWGSAVAIGFILFIFSTYQGIGASLLGANSEINNSGLSINTVLPELSQKDHTLLIYNIINLMDNSALWLTGLLAVGVIAAIQSTSAAFLMTSGSIITRDLYKTYVNKNITWKNELVAVRLITMLIFLASLYLATFAKPAMVIFSGISISIAFQFLIVLLGLVWFPWITRGAAISGIIIGIIIVILTETIGQQISGNRLPWGRWPLTIHSGVWGLIFNVFICFSVSAFSALAKIDMDREHRQKFHDFLNDHMGLHPSRTKLRSFAYVIALIWLFFGAGPGQVLGNNFFGDPGGGYEAWILKIPSIWGYQLIWWFFGIGLIWFLASKMDLSTLPNRPIQANDLHKQPDEVLGEVNYIDKLGTGYGWILILIGIAILTIIFYVYFV
;
A
#
# COMPACT_ATOMS: atom_id res chain seq x y z
N MET A 1 18.71 9.23 13.47
CA MET A 1 18.45 9.27 12.05
C MET A 1 19.70 9.05 11.21
N TRP A 2 20.74 9.90 11.25
CA TRP A 2 21.96 9.81 10.43
C TRP A 2 22.67 8.45 10.51
N VAL A 3 22.89 7.91 11.71
CA VAL A 3 23.58 6.61 11.90
C VAL A 3 22.82 5.48 11.21
N ILE A 4 21.53 5.36 11.47
CA ILE A 4 20.66 4.32 10.93
C ILE A 4 20.61 4.40 9.40
N SER A 5 20.45 5.61 8.85
CA SER A 5 20.40 5.82 7.41
C SER A 5 21.75 5.51 6.73
N THR A 6 22.89 5.78 7.38
CA THR A 6 24.22 5.44 6.88
C THR A 6 24.43 3.93 6.79
N ILE A 7 23.91 3.16 7.74
CA ILE A 7 23.93 1.68 7.68
C ILE A 7 23.17 1.19 6.44
N VAL A 8 21.99 1.76 6.15
CA VAL A 8 21.23 1.45 4.93
C VAL A 8 22.05 1.74 3.69
N LEU A 9 22.63 2.93 3.59
CA LEU A 9 23.47 3.30 2.46
C LEU A 9 24.61 2.29 2.24
N PHE A 10 25.27 1.88 3.33
CA PHE A 10 26.40 0.96 3.27
C PHE A 10 26.01 -0.38 2.65
N TYR A 11 24.98 -1.05 3.16
CA TYR A 11 24.62 -2.38 2.62
C TYR A 11 23.97 -2.29 1.23
N VAL A 12 23.25 -1.21 0.90
CA VAL A 12 22.71 -0.99 -0.44
C VAL A 12 23.82 -0.79 -1.47
N THR A 13 24.80 0.06 -1.19
CA THR A 13 25.89 0.37 -2.14
C THR A 13 26.91 -0.76 -2.28
N ARG A 14 27.18 -1.52 -1.22
CA ARG A 14 28.13 -2.64 -1.25
C ARG A 14 27.51 -3.94 -1.77
N GLY A 15 26.34 -4.29 -1.27
CA GLY A 15 25.71 -5.58 -1.55
C GLY A 15 24.68 -5.57 -2.67
N GLY A 16 24.23 -4.38 -3.11
CA GLY A 16 23.24 -4.25 -4.19
C GLY A 16 21.94 -4.98 -3.90
N PHE A 17 21.27 -5.47 -4.95
CA PHE A 17 19.96 -6.13 -4.86
C PHE A 17 19.95 -7.34 -3.91
N LYS A 18 20.97 -8.20 -4.00
CA LYS A 18 21.09 -9.42 -3.16
C LYS A 18 21.08 -9.07 -1.67
N SER A 19 21.83 -8.03 -1.28
CA SER A 19 21.88 -7.58 0.11
C SER A 19 20.55 -6.99 0.57
N VAL A 20 19.91 -6.17 -0.26
CA VAL A 20 18.60 -5.58 0.05
C VAL A 20 17.55 -6.66 0.27
N VAL A 21 17.50 -7.68 -0.60
CA VAL A 21 16.56 -8.81 -0.45
C VAL A 21 16.84 -9.60 0.82
N SER A 22 18.11 -9.99 1.06
CA SER A 22 18.45 -10.82 2.23
C SER A 22 18.18 -10.11 3.55
N VAL A 23 18.57 -8.84 3.67
CA VAL A 23 18.29 -8.03 4.86
C VAL A 23 16.78 -7.76 4.97
N GLY A 24 16.10 -7.49 3.85
CA GLY A 24 14.66 -7.23 3.81
C GLY A 24 13.81 -8.40 4.32
N VAL A 25 14.23 -9.66 4.09
CA VAL A 25 13.53 -10.83 4.65
C VAL A 25 13.56 -10.80 6.19
N VAL A 26 14.73 -10.57 6.79
CA VAL A 26 14.86 -10.49 8.25
C VAL A 26 14.06 -9.31 8.81
N GLN A 27 14.16 -8.15 8.15
CA GLN A 27 13.42 -6.95 8.54
C GLN A 27 11.90 -7.15 8.46
N SER A 28 11.40 -7.88 7.46
CA SER A 28 9.96 -8.17 7.34
C SER A 28 9.46 -9.02 8.50
N TRP A 29 10.21 -10.03 8.92
CA TRP A 29 9.86 -10.83 10.09
C TRP A 29 9.82 -10.00 11.38
N LEU A 30 10.85 -9.19 11.62
CA LEU A 30 10.89 -8.28 12.77
C LEU A 30 9.70 -7.33 12.78
N TYR A 31 9.34 -6.78 11.62
CA TYR A 31 8.19 -5.90 11.49
C TYR A 31 6.87 -6.61 11.83
N PHE A 32 6.62 -7.81 11.27
CA PHE A 32 5.38 -8.54 11.56
C PHE A 32 5.26 -8.92 13.04
N ILE A 33 6.32 -9.40 13.64
CA ILE A 33 6.37 -9.69 15.08
C ILE A 33 6.05 -8.42 15.88
N THR A 34 6.63 -7.29 15.49
CA THR A 34 6.38 -6.01 16.17
C THR A 34 4.93 -5.57 16.06
N VAL A 35 4.30 -5.68 14.88
CA VAL A 35 2.87 -5.34 14.71
C VAL A 35 1.98 -6.18 15.61
N ILE A 36 2.25 -7.49 15.70
CA ILE A 36 1.51 -8.41 16.56
C ILE A 36 1.67 -8.01 18.03
N ILE A 37 2.91 -7.82 18.48
CA ILE A 37 3.19 -7.50 19.90
C ILE A 37 2.60 -6.15 20.29
N LEU A 38 2.71 -5.12 19.44
CA LEU A 38 2.10 -3.82 19.71
C LEU A 38 0.58 -3.92 19.85
N GLY A 39 -0.08 -4.71 18.99
CA GLY A 39 -1.51 -4.98 19.10
C GLY A 39 -1.88 -5.72 20.40
N LEU A 40 -1.07 -6.71 20.80
CA LEU A 40 -1.27 -7.46 22.05
C LEU A 40 -1.06 -6.58 23.29
N ILE A 41 -0.09 -5.66 23.27
CA ILE A 41 0.11 -4.70 24.37
C ILE A 41 -1.15 -3.86 24.56
N ILE A 42 -1.68 -3.30 23.48
CA ILE A 42 -2.91 -2.52 23.54
C ILE A 42 -4.09 -3.37 24.00
N TYR A 43 -4.22 -4.60 23.48
CA TYR A 43 -5.27 -5.54 23.91
C TYR A 43 -5.20 -5.79 25.44
N TYR A 44 -4.01 -6.02 25.97
CA TYR A 44 -3.78 -6.21 27.39
C TYR A 44 -4.22 -5.01 28.22
N PHE A 45 -3.88 -3.79 27.82
CA PHE A 45 -4.27 -2.57 28.55
C PHE A 45 -5.75 -2.23 28.40
N VAL A 46 -6.39 -2.56 27.28
CA VAL A 46 -7.83 -2.40 27.08
C VAL A 46 -8.63 -3.39 27.94
N GLY A 47 -8.10 -4.58 28.16
CA GLY A 47 -8.67 -5.62 28.99
C GLY A 47 -9.11 -6.85 28.22
N ASN A 48 -10.09 -6.78 27.35
CA ASN A 48 -10.54 -7.86 26.47
C ASN A 48 -11.40 -7.34 25.32
N PHE A 49 -11.83 -8.24 24.44
CA PHE A 49 -12.64 -7.88 23.28
C PHE A 49 -14.03 -7.33 23.68
N GLU A 50 -14.61 -7.83 24.76
CA GLU A 50 -15.90 -7.37 25.27
C GLU A 50 -15.81 -5.92 25.79
N ILE A 51 -14.81 -5.62 26.61
CA ILE A 51 -14.56 -4.26 27.12
C ILE A 51 -14.28 -3.31 25.96
N PHE A 52 -13.48 -3.75 24.98
CA PHE A 52 -13.23 -3.00 23.76
C PHE A 52 -14.52 -2.69 23.00
N GLY A 53 -15.40 -3.68 22.80
CA GLY A 53 -16.68 -3.52 22.13
C GLY A 53 -17.65 -2.60 22.89
N GLN A 54 -17.71 -2.72 24.23
CA GLN A 54 -18.51 -1.85 25.07
C GLN A 54 -18.02 -0.39 25.04
N ALA A 55 -16.72 -0.17 25.06
CA ALA A 55 -16.13 1.16 24.93
C ALA A 55 -16.43 1.79 23.55
N LEU A 56 -16.30 1.00 22.48
CA LEU A 56 -16.71 1.41 21.14
C LEU A 56 -18.20 1.79 21.08
N SER A 57 -19.05 1.01 21.72
CA SER A 57 -20.49 1.28 21.81
C SER A 57 -20.81 2.61 22.48
N LYS A 58 -20.13 2.92 23.58
CA LYS A 58 -20.25 4.23 24.22
C LYS A 58 -19.81 5.37 23.30
N LEU A 59 -18.74 5.14 22.54
CA LEU A 59 -18.27 6.10 21.55
C LEU A 59 -19.29 6.31 20.41
N ALA A 60 -19.99 5.25 19.99
CA ALA A 60 -21.04 5.34 18.96
C ALA A 60 -22.24 6.18 19.42
N SER A 61 -22.61 6.10 20.70
CA SER A 61 -23.74 6.83 21.29
C SER A 61 -23.39 8.25 21.75
N SER A 62 -22.11 8.61 21.77
CA SER A 62 -21.67 9.94 22.21
C SER A 62 -21.74 10.95 21.08
N SER A 63 -22.33 12.13 21.37
CA SER A 63 -22.38 13.28 20.46
C SER A 63 -21.04 14.02 20.35
N ILE A 64 -19.94 13.29 20.13
CA ILE A 64 -18.62 13.91 19.95
C ILE A 64 -18.59 14.55 18.57
N SER A 65 -18.73 15.87 18.54
CA SER A 65 -19.00 16.67 17.35
C SER A 65 -17.91 16.65 16.27
N ASN A 66 -16.70 16.22 16.58
CA ASN A 66 -15.56 16.30 15.66
C ASN A 66 -15.07 14.94 15.13
N TRP A 67 -15.66 13.85 15.56
CA TRP A 67 -15.24 12.48 15.24
C TRP A 67 -15.98 11.86 14.05
N GLY A 68 -16.16 12.64 12.99
CA GLY A 68 -16.85 12.17 11.81
C GLY A 68 -18.34 12.02 12.07
N ASN A 69 -18.90 12.89 12.90
CA ASN A 69 -20.33 12.97 13.13
C ASN A 69 -21.04 13.18 11.81
N THR A 70 -21.71 12.17 11.35
CA THR A 70 -22.34 12.11 10.03
C THR A 70 -23.77 12.62 10.14
N ASN A 71 -23.92 13.90 10.40
CA ASN A 71 -25.20 14.53 10.13
C ASN A 71 -25.47 14.41 8.63
N GLY A 72 -26.08 13.31 8.19
CA GLY A 72 -26.64 13.45 6.92
C GLY A 72 -26.77 12.30 5.94
N TYR A 73 -26.09 11.21 6.00
CA TYR A 73 -26.38 10.11 5.07
C TYR A 73 -26.80 8.86 5.82
N GLY A 74 -28.08 8.53 5.73
CA GLY A 74 -28.67 7.38 6.39
C GLY A 74 -29.47 7.71 7.65
N GLY A 75 -29.62 8.98 8.02
CA GLY A 75 -30.55 9.42 9.09
C GLY A 75 -30.13 9.11 10.51
N GLY A 76 -28.83 8.90 10.78
CA GLY A 76 -28.31 8.65 12.13
C GLY A 76 -27.05 9.44 12.42
N ASP A 77 -26.84 9.81 13.67
CA ASP A 77 -25.63 10.42 14.19
C ASP A 77 -24.52 9.36 14.33
N TYR A 78 -24.03 8.83 13.22
CA TYR A 78 -22.98 7.82 13.24
C TYR A 78 -21.61 8.48 13.15
N ASN A 79 -20.72 8.01 13.99
CA ASN A 79 -19.35 8.41 13.86
C ASN A 79 -18.65 7.58 12.76
N GLY A 80 -17.63 8.15 12.09
CA GLY A 80 -16.97 7.54 10.95
C GLY A 80 -16.28 6.19 11.20
N TYR A 81 -16.19 5.72 12.45
CA TYR A 81 -15.70 4.38 12.80
C TYR A 81 -16.77 3.30 12.63
N PHE A 82 -18.05 3.67 12.63
CA PHE A 82 -19.18 2.75 12.67
C PHE A 82 -20.02 2.75 11.41
N ALA A 83 -19.90 3.81 10.60
CA ALA A 83 -20.66 3.95 9.36
C ALA A 83 -19.91 4.82 8.34
N LEU A 84 -20.10 4.52 7.06
CA LEU A 84 -19.61 5.37 5.98
C LEU A 84 -20.54 6.57 5.83
N PRO A 85 -20.01 7.80 5.62
CA PRO A 85 -20.82 9.02 5.53
C PRO A 85 -21.55 9.17 4.18
N GLY A 86 -21.74 8.09 3.45
CA GLY A 86 -22.42 8.03 2.18
C GLY A 86 -21.56 7.55 1.03
N VAL A 87 -22.13 7.60 -0.18
CA VAL A 87 -21.43 7.12 -1.39
C VAL A 87 -20.41 8.16 -1.86
N ILE A 88 -20.81 9.41 -1.97
CA ILE A 88 -20.03 10.53 -2.51
C ILE A 88 -20.48 11.83 -1.85
N GLN A 89 -19.56 12.78 -1.67
CA GLN A 89 -19.90 14.09 -1.16
C GLN A 89 -19.17 15.18 -1.94
N TRP A 90 -19.83 16.33 -2.10
CA TRP A 90 -19.20 17.50 -2.67
C TRP A 90 -18.29 18.17 -1.62
N VAL A 91 -17.01 18.28 -1.94
CA VAL A 91 -16.04 19.06 -1.18
C VAL A 91 -15.79 20.35 -1.92
N GLY A 92 -16.51 21.38 -1.53
CA GLY A 92 -16.57 22.65 -2.25
C GLY A 92 -16.05 23.82 -1.46
N GLY A 93 -16.24 25.01 -2.02
CA GLY A 93 -16.07 26.27 -1.30
C GLY A 93 -14.64 26.74 -1.12
N LEU A 94 -13.88 26.91 -2.19
CA LEU A 94 -12.55 27.53 -2.14
C LEU A 94 -11.60 26.84 -1.11
N GLY A 95 -11.68 25.53 -1.02
CA GLY A 95 -10.83 24.73 -0.15
C GLY A 95 -11.14 24.81 1.34
N LYS A 96 -12.21 25.50 1.74
CA LYS A 96 -12.55 25.73 3.15
C LYS A 96 -13.53 24.72 3.75
N ASN A 97 -14.34 24.06 2.92
CA ASN A 97 -15.35 23.12 3.41
C ASN A 97 -14.84 21.69 3.31
N SER A 98 -14.69 21.04 4.45
CA SER A 98 -14.48 19.60 4.53
C SER A 98 -15.80 18.85 4.26
N ALA A 99 -15.69 17.59 3.86
CA ALA A 99 -16.86 16.72 3.71
C ALA A 99 -17.54 16.52 5.08
N VAL A 100 -18.88 16.60 5.09
CA VAL A 100 -19.68 16.34 6.30
C VAL A 100 -19.51 14.87 6.69
N GLY A 101 -19.16 14.59 7.94
CA GLY A 101 -18.85 13.22 8.38
C GLY A 101 -17.50 12.69 7.94
N GLY A 102 -16.65 13.55 7.37
CA GLY A 102 -15.29 13.21 6.93
C GLY A 102 -15.23 12.77 5.47
N PRO A 103 -14.01 12.68 4.91
CA PRO A 103 -13.80 12.38 3.50
C PRO A 103 -13.92 10.89 3.15
N TRP A 104 -14.05 9.99 4.12
CA TRP A 104 -14.02 8.54 3.92
C TRP A 104 -15.35 7.95 3.46
N THR A 105 -15.91 8.50 2.41
CA THR A 105 -17.07 7.94 1.71
C THR A 105 -16.72 6.63 1.01
N ALA A 106 -17.71 5.87 0.57
CA ALA A 106 -17.49 4.64 -0.19
C ALA A 106 -16.65 4.88 -1.46
N MET A 107 -16.88 5.99 -2.18
CA MET A 107 -16.09 6.37 -3.35
C MET A 107 -14.66 6.77 -2.98
N MET A 108 -14.45 7.40 -1.83
CA MET A 108 -13.10 7.67 -1.36
C MET A 108 -12.33 6.39 -1.09
N ILE A 109 -12.91 5.45 -0.36
CA ILE A 109 -12.29 4.16 -0.07
C ILE A 109 -11.98 3.40 -1.36
N PHE A 110 -12.95 3.36 -2.28
CA PHE A 110 -12.77 2.71 -3.58
C PHE A 110 -11.63 3.33 -4.40
N THR A 111 -11.65 4.64 -4.55
CA THR A 111 -10.66 5.35 -5.37
C THR A 111 -9.29 5.40 -4.72
N PHE A 112 -9.23 5.42 -3.39
CA PHE A 112 -7.99 5.26 -2.64
C PHE A 112 -7.40 3.86 -2.83
N THR A 113 -8.23 2.81 -2.72
CA THR A 113 -7.82 1.41 -2.97
C THR A 113 -7.29 1.24 -4.39
N LEU A 114 -7.96 1.82 -5.40
CA LEU A 114 -7.44 1.81 -6.78
C LEU A 114 -6.09 2.54 -6.89
N SER A 115 -5.95 3.68 -6.22
CA SER A 115 -4.70 4.46 -6.25
C SER A 115 -3.52 3.70 -5.62
N PHE A 116 -3.78 2.76 -4.69
CA PHE A 116 -2.75 1.85 -4.15
C PHE A 116 -2.11 0.96 -5.21
N MET A 117 -2.74 0.75 -6.37
CA MET A 117 -2.08 0.10 -7.51
C MET A 117 -0.82 0.85 -7.94
N GLY A 118 -0.70 2.14 -7.61
CA GLY A 118 0.53 2.92 -7.79
C GLY A 118 1.75 2.31 -7.08
N VAL A 119 1.57 1.63 -5.95
CA VAL A 119 2.67 0.92 -5.27
C VAL A 119 3.19 -0.21 -6.16
N VAL A 120 2.30 -1.01 -6.75
CA VAL A 120 2.66 -2.12 -7.65
C VAL A 120 3.30 -1.62 -8.93
N LEU A 121 2.83 -0.47 -9.44
CA LEU A 121 3.34 0.19 -10.63
C LEU A 121 4.67 0.92 -10.38
N SER A 122 5.03 1.13 -9.11
CA SER A 122 6.31 1.77 -8.78
C SER A 122 7.49 0.89 -9.22
N PRO A 123 8.55 1.49 -9.78
CA PRO A 123 9.71 0.72 -10.25
C PRO A 123 10.36 -0.13 -9.15
N SER A 124 10.31 0.30 -7.89
CA SER A 124 10.84 -0.45 -6.76
C SER A 124 10.15 -1.80 -6.59
N PHE A 125 8.83 -1.84 -6.73
CA PHE A 125 8.05 -3.06 -6.60
C PHE A 125 8.19 -3.97 -7.85
N SER A 126 8.13 -3.39 -9.05
CA SER A 126 8.23 -4.14 -10.30
C SER A 126 9.61 -4.82 -10.46
N MET A 127 10.71 -4.17 -10.07
CA MET A 127 12.04 -4.80 -10.10
C MET A 127 12.11 -6.09 -9.26
N TRP A 128 11.45 -6.13 -8.12
CA TRP A 128 11.37 -7.33 -7.28
C TRP A 128 10.59 -8.43 -7.97
N SER A 129 9.51 -8.08 -8.63
CA SER A 129 8.69 -9.03 -9.40
C SER A 129 9.48 -9.65 -10.56
N TYR A 130 10.24 -8.84 -11.30
CA TYR A 130 11.07 -9.32 -12.42
C TYR A 130 12.28 -10.17 -11.96
N SER A 131 12.71 -10.05 -10.72
CA SER A 131 13.81 -10.85 -10.19
C SER A 131 13.40 -12.27 -9.78
N ALA A 132 12.12 -12.58 -9.78
CA ALA A 132 11.63 -13.90 -9.41
C ALA A 132 11.94 -14.94 -10.49
N LYS A 133 12.52 -16.07 -10.09
CA LYS A 133 12.91 -17.17 -11.00
C LYS A 133 11.72 -17.83 -11.69
N HIS A 134 10.60 -17.98 -10.96
CA HIS A 134 9.39 -18.63 -11.46
C HIS A 134 8.13 -17.84 -11.06
N PRO A 135 7.27 -17.45 -12.03
CA PRO A 135 6.04 -16.70 -11.73
C PRO A 135 5.01 -17.51 -10.93
N LYS A 136 5.04 -18.84 -10.98
CA LYS A 136 4.12 -19.73 -10.24
C LYS A 136 4.17 -19.51 -8.72
N VAL A 137 5.29 -19.05 -8.20
CA VAL A 137 5.46 -18.74 -6.77
C VAL A 137 4.51 -17.62 -6.33
N PHE A 138 4.23 -16.65 -7.20
CA PHE A 138 3.36 -15.52 -6.87
C PHE A 138 1.92 -15.96 -6.54
N SER A 139 1.36 -16.98 -7.23
CA SER A 139 -0.01 -17.43 -6.97
C SER A 139 -0.19 -17.92 -5.54
N TYR A 140 0.76 -18.69 -5.03
CA TYR A 140 0.72 -19.22 -3.67
C TYR A 140 0.91 -18.12 -2.61
N TYR A 141 1.96 -17.30 -2.77
CA TYR A 141 2.26 -16.28 -1.78
C TYR A 141 1.26 -15.13 -1.78
N GLN A 142 0.68 -14.80 -2.92
CA GLN A 142 -0.34 -13.74 -2.99
C GLN A 142 -1.62 -14.14 -2.24
N VAL A 143 -2.05 -15.40 -2.36
CA VAL A 143 -3.26 -15.87 -1.67
C VAL A 143 -2.97 -16.10 -0.19
N TRP A 144 -2.06 -17.01 0.12
CA TRP A 144 -1.88 -17.50 1.49
C TRP A 144 -1.00 -16.59 2.34
N GLY A 145 0.08 -16.05 1.78
CA GLY A 145 0.98 -15.14 2.48
C GLY A 145 0.37 -13.76 2.64
N SER A 146 0.01 -13.11 1.53
CA SER A 146 -0.44 -11.71 1.57
C SER A 146 -1.90 -11.58 1.98
N ALA A 147 -2.84 -12.21 1.26
CA ALA A 147 -4.26 -11.98 1.52
C ALA A 147 -4.74 -12.63 2.83
N VAL A 148 -4.32 -13.86 3.13
CA VAL A 148 -4.74 -14.55 4.36
C VAL A 148 -3.89 -14.12 5.55
N ALA A 149 -2.60 -14.45 5.57
CA ALA A 149 -1.78 -14.27 6.77
C ALA A 149 -1.55 -12.78 7.11
N ILE A 150 -1.02 -12.01 6.16
CA ILE A 150 -0.75 -10.59 6.40
C ILE A 150 -2.05 -9.81 6.57
N GLY A 151 -3.06 -10.06 5.74
CA GLY A 151 -4.37 -9.42 5.84
C GLY A 151 -5.01 -9.63 7.21
N PHE A 152 -4.98 -10.85 7.75
CA PHE A 152 -5.51 -11.16 9.08
C PHE A 152 -4.73 -10.44 10.19
N ILE A 153 -3.39 -10.47 10.14
CA ILE A 153 -2.55 -9.79 11.12
C ILE A 153 -2.84 -8.29 11.13
N LEU A 154 -2.86 -7.66 9.95
CA LEU A 154 -3.12 -6.22 9.86
C LEU A 154 -4.55 -5.88 10.31
N PHE A 155 -5.54 -6.67 9.92
CA PHE A 155 -6.92 -6.40 10.29
C PHE A 155 -7.11 -6.38 11.81
N ILE A 156 -6.61 -7.38 12.53
CA ILE A 156 -6.78 -7.47 13.99
C ILE A 156 -5.85 -6.51 14.71
N PHE A 157 -4.54 -6.67 14.53
CA PHE A 157 -3.57 -6.00 15.39
C PHE A 157 -3.41 -4.52 15.08
N SER A 158 -3.56 -4.09 13.81
CA SER A 158 -3.53 -2.65 13.49
C SER A 158 -4.78 -1.93 13.97
N THR A 159 -5.94 -2.60 14.01
CA THR A 159 -7.16 -2.04 14.59
C THR A 159 -6.98 -1.75 16.09
N TYR A 160 -6.40 -2.69 16.84
CA TYR A 160 -6.06 -2.45 18.24
C TYR A 160 -5.03 -1.33 18.43
N GLN A 161 -4.01 -1.25 17.55
CA GLN A 161 -3.03 -0.15 17.62
C GLN A 161 -3.66 1.22 17.41
N GLY A 162 -4.60 1.34 16.46
CA GLY A 162 -5.26 2.61 16.16
C GLY A 162 -6.35 2.96 17.18
N ILE A 163 -7.44 2.23 17.11
CA ILE A 163 -8.65 2.53 17.90
C ILE A 163 -8.42 2.24 19.39
N GLY A 164 -7.79 1.10 19.71
CA GLY A 164 -7.50 0.73 21.09
C GLY A 164 -6.59 1.73 21.80
N ALA A 165 -5.55 2.22 21.12
CA ALA A 165 -4.69 3.26 21.66
C ALA A 165 -5.44 4.58 21.89
N SER A 166 -6.37 4.93 21.00
CA SER A 166 -7.24 6.10 21.20
C SER A 166 -8.11 5.97 22.43
N LEU A 167 -8.68 4.78 22.68
CA LEU A 167 -9.45 4.48 23.89
C LEU A 167 -8.62 4.54 25.19
N LEU A 168 -7.31 4.27 25.12
CA LEU A 168 -6.38 4.34 26.25
C LEU A 168 -5.88 5.76 26.56
N GLY A 169 -6.46 6.77 25.93
CA GLY A 169 -6.19 8.17 26.25
C GLY A 169 -5.29 8.91 25.28
N ALA A 170 -4.88 8.28 24.15
CA ALA A 170 -4.04 8.94 23.17
C ALA A 170 -4.76 10.06 22.39
N ASN A 171 -6.07 10.20 22.51
CA ASN A 171 -6.87 11.23 21.86
C ASN A 171 -7.58 12.09 22.89
N SER A 172 -7.36 13.40 22.86
CA SER A 172 -7.94 14.37 23.78
C SER A 172 -9.47 14.40 23.74
N GLU A 173 -10.06 14.24 22.56
CA GLU A 173 -11.54 14.25 22.41
C GLU A 173 -12.16 13.06 23.14
N ILE A 174 -11.55 11.88 23.07
CA ILE A 174 -12.01 10.69 23.79
C ILE A 174 -11.77 10.86 25.30
N ASN A 175 -10.63 11.38 25.71
CA ASN A 175 -10.34 11.63 27.12
C ASN A 175 -11.36 12.56 27.76
N ASN A 176 -11.69 13.68 27.09
CA ASN A 176 -12.65 14.66 27.57
C ASN A 176 -14.08 14.12 27.60
N SER A 177 -14.39 13.09 26.83
CA SER A 177 -15.71 12.43 26.82
C SER A 177 -15.91 11.43 27.97
N GLY A 178 -14.88 11.12 28.75
CA GLY A 178 -14.92 10.10 29.80
C GLY A 178 -15.04 8.66 29.29
N LEU A 179 -14.74 8.43 28.01
CA LEU A 179 -14.82 7.11 27.36
C LEU A 179 -13.53 6.30 27.45
N SER A 180 -12.43 6.88 27.91
CA SER A 180 -11.17 6.13 28.08
C SER A 180 -11.30 5.07 29.15
N ILE A 181 -10.82 3.86 28.86
CA ILE A 181 -10.88 2.71 29.78
C ILE A 181 -9.86 2.90 30.89
N ASN A 182 -8.62 3.20 30.52
CA ASN A 182 -7.51 3.59 31.38
C ASN A 182 -6.69 4.65 30.65
N THR A 183 -6.45 5.78 31.29
CA THR A 183 -5.62 6.85 30.71
C THR A 183 -4.14 6.52 30.95
N VAL A 184 -3.62 5.52 30.23
CA VAL A 184 -2.23 5.07 30.33
C VAL A 184 -1.33 5.66 29.26
N LEU A 185 -1.91 6.15 28.15
CA LEU A 185 -1.17 6.83 27.09
C LEU A 185 -1.23 8.35 27.30
N PRO A 186 -0.11 9.06 27.07
CA PRO A 186 -0.13 10.51 27.11
C PRO A 186 -1.03 11.05 25.99
N GLU A 187 -1.71 12.14 26.28
CA GLU A 187 -2.53 12.86 25.32
C GLU A 187 -1.67 13.27 24.13
N LEU A 188 -2.07 12.84 22.94
CA LEU A 188 -1.45 13.27 21.70
C LEU A 188 -2.18 14.53 21.24
N SER A 189 -1.47 15.65 21.18
CA SER A 189 -2.01 16.84 20.52
C SER A 189 -2.38 16.47 19.08
N GLN A 190 -3.48 17.00 18.55
CA GLN A 190 -3.94 16.74 17.17
C GLN A 190 -2.85 16.98 16.10
N LYS A 191 -1.77 17.63 16.47
CA LYS A 191 -0.64 17.95 15.59
C LYS A 191 0.44 16.85 15.52
N ASP A 192 0.45 15.88 16.43
CA ASP A 192 1.59 14.97 16.57
C ASP A 192 1.20 13.49 16.73
N HIS A 193 0.34 13.02 15.83
CA HIS A 193 -0.03 11.59 15.73
C HIS A 193 1.18 10.66 15.48
N THR A 194 2.33 11.22 15.09
CA THR A 194 3.56 10.46 14.81
C THR A 194 4.16 9.83 16.06
N LEU A 195 3.80 10.33 17.24
CA LEU A 195 4.30 9.80 18.52
C LEU A 195 3.52 8.60 19.06
N LEU A 196 2.40 8.19 18.41
CA LEU A 196 1.55 7.12 18.91
C LEU A 196 2.32 5.82 19.15
N ILE A 197 3.01 5.33 18.11
CA ILE A 197 3.79 4.08 18.20
C ILE A 197 4.89 4.17 19.25
N TYR A 198 5.57 5.30 19.33
CA TYR A 198 6.59 5.57 20.35
C TYR A 198 6.00 5.48 21.77
N ASN A 199 4.85 6.09 22.00
CA ASN A 199 4.18 6.09 23.29
C ASN A 199 3.70 4.68 23.68
N ILE A 200 3.20 3.89 22.72
CA ILE A 200 2.84 2.48 22.98
C ILE A 200 4.07 1.67 23.39
N ILE A 201 5.20 1.87 22.73
CA ILE A 201 6.45 1.19 23.06
C ILE A 201 6.90 1.56 24.48
N ASN A 202 6.78 2.84 24.85
CA ASN A 202 7.16 3.32 26.19
C ASN A 202 6.31 2.77 27.34
N LEU A 203 5.10 2.25 27.06
CA LEU A 203 4.32 1.55 28.10
C LEU A 203 5.07 0.37 28.72
N MET A 204 6.00 -0.22 27.96
CA MET A 204 6.79 -1.39 28.40
C MET A 204 8.13 -1.01 29.05
N ASP A 205 8.49 0.27 29.08
CA ASP A 205 9.83 0.71 29.50
C ASP A 205 10.15 0.33 30.97
N ASN A 206 9.17 0.43 31.85
CA ASN A 206 9.34 0.09 33.27
C ASN A 206 9.20 -1.42 33.56
N SER A 207 8.53 -2.17 32.70
CA SER A 207 8.20 -3.59 32.95
C SER A 207 9.11 -4.55 32.19
N ALA A 208 9.53 -4.18 30.96
CA ALA A 208 10.27 -5.06 30.06
C ALA A 208 11.17 -4.28 29.11
N LEU A 209 12.24 -3.70 29.59
CA LEU A 209 13.18 -2.87 28.82
C LEU A 209 13.72 -3.58 27.56
N TRP A 210 13.94 -4.89 27.62
CA TRP A 210 14.36 -5.69 26.46
C TRP A 210 13.30 -5.71 25.34
N LEU A 211 12.01 -5.72 25.74
CA LEU A 211 10.89 -5.71 24.80
C LEU A 211 10.77 -4.35 24.12
N THR A 212 10.95 -3.26 24.86
CA THR A 212 11.04 -1.89 24.32
C THR A 212 12.11 -1.82 23.23
N GLY A 213 13.31 -2.37 23.49
CA GLY A 213 14.39 -2.44 22.50
C GLY A 213 14.01 -3.26 21.25
N LEU A 214 13.39 -4.43 21.43
CA LEU A 214 12.95 -5.30 20.33
C LEU A 214 11.91 -4.59 19.45
N LEU A 215 10.92 -3.95 20.05
CA LEU A 215 9.88 -3.22 19.34
C LEU A 215 10.43 -2.02 18.57
N ALA A 216 11.35 -1.26 19.17
CA ALA A 216 12.04 -0.17 18.51
C ALA A 216 12.83 -0.65 17.28
N VAL A 217 13.55 -1.77 17.39
CA VAL A 217 14.27 -2.38 16.26
C VAL A 217 13.31 -2.82 15.17
N GLY A 218 12.14 -3.38 15.51
CA GLY A 218 11.13 -3.79 14.52
C GLY A 218 10.52 -2.61 13.76
N VAL A 219 10.24 -1.50 14.42
CA VAL A 219 9.76 -0.27 13.76
C VAL A 219 10.85 0.31 12.82
N ILE A 220 12.11 0.34 13.29
CA ILE A 220 13.24 0.77 12.47
C ILE A 220 13.41 -0.16 11.26
N ALA A 221 13.27 -1.47 11.43
CA ALA A 221 13.37 -2.45 10.37
C ALA A 221 12.34 -2.22 9.24
N ALA A 222 11.10 -1.88 9.58
CA ALA A 222 10.06 -1.54 8.61
C ALA A 222 10.45 -0.34 7.73
N ILE A 223 10.97 0.72 8.34
CA ILE A 223 11.40 1.93 7.63
C ILE A 223 12.61 1.64 6.74
N GLN A 224 13.60 0.91 7.26
CA GLN A 224 14.84 0.60 6.55
C GLN A 224 14.60 -0.29 5.32
N SER A 225 13.75 -1.31 5.40
CA SER A 225 13.48 -2.24 4.30
C SER A 225 12.93 -1.51 3.07
N THR A 226 11.97 -0.62 3.29
CA THR A 226 11.38 0.19 2.23
C THR A 226 12.37 1.20 1.66
N SER A 227 13.09 1.92 2.52
CA SER A 227 14.08 2.92 2.09
C SER A 227 15.21 2.29 1.25
N ALA A 228 15.67 1.10 1.61
CA ALA A 228 16.71 0.38 0.86
C ALA A 228 16.24 0.01 -0.55
N ALA A 229 14.99 -0.48 -0.69
CA ALA A 229 14.41 -0.82 -1.98
C ALA A 229 14.32 0.41 -2.89
N PHE A 230 13.81 1.52 -2.38
CA PHE A 230 13.70 2.77 -3.14
C PHE A 230 15.06 3.35 -3.54
N LEU A 231 16.02 3.38 -2.64
CA LEU A 231 17.38 3.88 -2.92
C LEU A 231 18.05 3.06 -4.02
N MET A 232 18.01 1.74 -3.90
CA MET A 232 18.63 0.86 -4.89
C MET A 232 17.98 1.02 -6.27
N THR A 233 16.65 1.04 -6.32
CA THR A 233 15.91 1.15 -7.58
C THR A 233 16.16 2.49 -8.25
N SER A 234 16.06 3.60 -7.51
CA SER A 234 16.29 4.95 -8.03
C SER A 234 17.71 5.11 -8.57
N GLY A 235 18.72 4.62 -7.84
CA GLY A 235 20.11 4.62 -8.28
C GLY A 235 20.30 3.82 -9.58
N SER A 236 19.66 2.66 -9.68
CA SER A 236 19.74 1.80 -10.87
C SER A 236 19.07 2.44 -12.09
N ILE A 237 17.88 3.02 -11.94
CA ILE A 237 17.14 3.68 -13.03
C ILE A 237 17.94 4.88 -13.55
N ILE A 238 18.39 5.77 -12.66
CA ILE A 238 19.16 6.94 -13.11
C ILE A 238 20.44 6.53 -13.81
N THR A 239 21.11 5.47 -13.34
CA THR A 239 22.34 5.01 -13.98
C THR A 239 22.08 4.33 -15.32
N ARG A 240 21.14 3.39 -15.39
CA ARG A 240 20.92 2.59 -16.61
C ARG A 240 20.07 3.32 -17.64
N ASP A 241 18.98 3.94 -17.22
CA ASP A 241 18.01 4.50 -18.14
C ASP A 241 18.34 5.94 -18.56
N LEU A 242 19.00 6.71 -17.68
CA LEU A 242 19.41 8.08 -18.00
C LEU A 242 20.90 8.18 -18.33
N TYR A 243 21.80 7.85 -17.40
CA TYR A 243 23.23 8.05 -17.61
C TYR A 243 23.78 7.21 -18.75
N LYS A 244 23.54 5.90 -18.75
CA LYS A 244 24.03 5.00 -19.80
C LYS A 244 23.39 5.28 -21.15
N THR A 245 22.11 5.62 -21.19
CA THR A 245 21.38 5.84 -22.44
C THR A 245 21.73 7.18 -23.10
N TYR A 246 21.87 8.25 -22.31
CA TYR A 246 22.00 9.61 -22.85
C TYR A 246 23.40 10.21 -22.69
N VAL A 247 24.18 9.80 -21.69
CA VAL A 247 25.48 10.40 -21.38
C VAL A 247 26.64 9.54 -21.84
N ASN A 248 26.68 8.25 -21.46
CA ASN A 248 27.79 7.37 -21.82
C ASN A 248 27.30 5.96 -22.20
N LYS A 249 27.00 5.76 -23.49
CA LYS A 249 26.49 4.49 -24.04
C LYS A 249 27.47 3.33 -23.91
N ASN A 250 28.77 3.61 -23.89
CA ASN A 250 29.84 2.61 -23.91
C ASN A 250 30.48 2.40 -22.53
N ILE A 251 29.76 2.72 -21.46
CA ILE A 251 30.27 2.58 -20.09
C ILE A 251 30.61 1.10 -19.81
N THR A 252 31.78 0.84 -19.27
CA THR A 252 32.18 -0.49 -18.84
C THR A 252 31.42 -0.91 -17.59
N TRP A 253 31.21 -2.20 -17.38
CA TRP A 253 30.52 -2.74 -16.21
C TRP A 253 31.08 -2.21 -14.88
N LYS A 254 32.42 -2.13 -14.75
CA LYS A 254 33.05 -1.60 -13.54
C LYS A 254 32.67 -0.14 -13.28
N ASN A 255 32.68 0.67 -14.31
CA ASN A 255 32.33 2.10 -14.20
C ASN A 255 30.81 2.29 -13.98
N GLU A 256 29.97 1.42 -14.57
CA GLU A 256 28.52 1.40 -14.32
C GLU A 256 28.25 1.12 -12.83
N LEU A 257 28.94 0.15 -12.22
CA LEU A 257 28.81 -0.11 -10.77
C LEU A 257 29.26 1.08 -9.90
N VAL A 258 30.33 1.76 -10.30
CA VAL A 258 30.75 2.99 -9.59
C VAL A 258 29.71 4.10 -9.73
N ALA A 259 29.17 4.29 -10.94
CA ALA A 259 28.13 5.28 -11.21
C ALA A 259 26.86 5.02 -10.39
N VAL A 260 26.38 3.75 -10.32
CA VAL A 260 25.22 3.38 -9.47
C VAL A 260 25.47 3.76 -8.02
N ARG A 261 26.65 3.44 -7.46
CA ARG A 261 27.00 3.75 -6.07
C ARG A 261 27.02 5.24 -5.79
N LEU A 262 27.64 6.03 -6.67
CA LEU A 262 27.71 7.48 -6.54
C LEU A 262 26.33 8.13 -6.64
N ILE A 263 25.52 7.72 -7.62
CA ILE A 263 24.17 8.24 -7.80
C ILE A 263 23.28 7.86 -6.61
N THR A 264 23.36 6.62 -6.12
CA THR A 264 22.63 6.19 -4.91
C THR A 264 23.04 7.03 -3.70
N MET A 265 24.33 7.32 -3.55
CA MET A 265 24.83 8.18 -2.47
C MET A 265 24.29 9.62 -2.59
N LEU A 266 24.24 10.19 -3.79
CA LEU A 266 23.67 11.53 -4.01
C LEU A 266 22.18 11.57 -3.68
N ILE A 267 21.41 10.57 -4.10
CA ILE A 267 19.98 10.47 -3.77
C ILE A 267 19.80 10.36 -2.25
N PHE A 268 20.62 9.54 -1.60
CA PHE A 268 20.61 9.39 -0.15
C PHE A 268 20.86 10.71 0.57
N LEU A 269 21.91 11.45 0.19
CA LEU A 269 22.22 12.74 0.79
C LEU A 269 21.11 13.77 0.59
N ALA A 270 20.53 13.82 -0.62
CA ALA A 270 19.40 14.69 -0.91
C ALA A 270 18.17 14.34 -0.06
N SER A 271 17.85 13.04 0.05
CA SER A 271 16.75 12.56 0.88
C SER A 271 16.95 12.86 2.35
N LEU A 272 18.17 12.69 2.86
CA LEU A 272 18.52 12.96 4.24
C LEU A 272 18.49 14.47 4.56
N TYR A 273 18.92 15.31 3.63
CA TYR A 273 18.79 16.75 3.72
C TYR A 273 17.32 17.18 3.81
N LEU A 274 16.47 16.70 2.89
CA LEU A 274 15.04 16.98 2.91
C LEU A 274 14.38 16.50 4.20
N ALA A 275 14.74 15.31 4.68
CA ALA A 275 14.20 14.77 5.92
C ALA A 275 14.58 15.59 7.17
N THR A 276 15.73 16.23 7.14
CA THR A 276 16.21 17.03 8.26
C THR A 276 15.59 18.43 8.28
N PHE A 277 15.51 19.09 7.11
CA PHE A 277 15.17 20.50 7.01
C PHE A 277 13.77 20.79 6.44
N ALA A 278 13.15 19.85 5.75
CA ALA A 278 11.85 20.02 5.07
C ALA A 278 10.78 19.03 5.57
N LYS A 279 10.71 18.78 6.87
CA LYS A 279 9.77 17.83 7.49
C LYS A 279 8.30 17.99 7.03
N PRO A 280 7.71 19.20 6.97
CA PRO A 280 6.32 19.35 6.51
C PRO A 280 6.11 18.91 5.06
N ALA A 281 7.10 19.19 4.19
CA ALA A 281 7.03 18.77 2.79
C ALA A 281 7.05 17.25 2.62
N MET A 282 7.73 16.52 3.50
CA MET A 282 7.81 15.06 3.41
C MET A 282 6.47 14.37 3.64
N VAL A 283 5.67 14.85 4.59
CA VAL A 283 4.32 14.31 4.85
C VAL A 283 3.43 14.48 3.61
N ILE A 284 3.52 15.64 2.96
CA ILE A 284 2.78 15.94 1.74
C ILE A 284 3.24 15.02 0.60
N PHE A 285 4.56 14.87 0.39
CA PHE A 285 5.11 14.02 -0.67
C PHE A 285 4.78 12.55 -0.50
N SER A 286 4.72 12.03 0.73
CA SER A 286 4.36 10.63 0.97
C SER A 286 2.94 10.31 0.49
N GLY A 287 1.97 11.20 0.74
CA GLY A 287 0.59 11.03 0.27
C GLY A 287 0.43 11.15 -1.24
N ILE A 288 1.23 12.00 -1.88
CA ILE A 288 1.15 12.25 -3.33
C ILE A 288 1.90 11.17 -4.14
N SER A 289 2.95 10.57 -3.58
CA SER A 289 3.82 9.63 -4.30
C SER A 289 3.04 8.44 -4.90
N ILE A 290 2.08 7.89 -4.18
CA ILE A 290 1.21 6.80 -4.64
C ILE A 290 0.32 7.27 -5.79
N SER A 291 -0.25 8.47 -5.67
CA SER A 291 -1.10 9.06 -6.72
C SER A 291 -0.34 9.32 -8.01
N ILE A 292 0.91 9.79 -7.92
CA ILE A 292 1.81 9.99 -9.07
C ILE A 292 2.18 8.64 -9.70
N ALA A 293 2.56 7.67 -8.88
CA ALA A 293 2.90 6.34 -9.38
C ALA A 293 1.72 5.66 -10.08
N PHE A 294 0.49 5.92 -9.63
CA PHE A 294 -0.72 5.40 -10.27
C PHE A 294 -0.92 5.91 -11.70
N GLN A 295 -0.34 7.07 -12.09
CA GLN A 295 -0.41 7.58 -13.45
C GLN A 295 0.31 6.68 -14.46
N PHE A 296 1.25 5.83 -14.02
CA PHE A 296 1.92 4.85 -14.88
C PHE A 296 1.01 3.68 -15.28
N LEU A 297 -0.19 3.55 -14.73
CA LEU A 297 -1.15 2.52 -15.12
C LEU A 297 -1.42 2.54 -16.62
N ILE A 298 -1.54 3.72 -17.22
CA ILE A 298 -1.80 3.85 -18.68
C ILE A 298 -0.65 3.27 -19.52
N VAL A 299 0.58 3.39 -19.07
CA VAL A 299 1.76 2.80 -19.74
C VAL A 299 1.70 1.28 -19.67
N LEU A 300 1.36 0.71 -18.51
CA LEU A 300 1.20 -0.73 -18.35
C LEU A 300 0.06 -1.26 -19.23
N LEU A 301 -1.07 -0.56 -19.26
CA LEU A 301 -2.21 -0.92 -20.12
C LEU A 301 -1.82 -0.87 -21.60
N GLY A 302 -1.08 0.16 -22.02
CA GLY A 302 -0.54 0.28 -23.38
C GLY A 302 0.43 -0.83 -23.71
N LEU A 303 1.29 -1.20 -22.79
CA LEU A 303 2.27 -2.25 -22.98
C LEU A 303 1.61 -3.65 -23.13
N VAL A 304 0.58 -3.95 -22.32
CA VAL A 304 0.05 -5.32 -22.20
C VAL A 304 -1.20 -5.54 -23.08
N TRP A 305 -2.11 -4.55 -23.18
CA TRP A 305 -3.43 -4.75 -23.79
C TRP A 305 -3.77 -3.83 -24.94
N PHE A 306 -3.22 -2.59 -24.99
CA PHE A 306 -3.67 -1.56 -25.92
C PHE A 306 -2.56 -1.08 -26.86
N PRO A 307 -2.25 -1.81 -27.97
CA PRO A 307 -1.17 -1.46 -28.91
C PRO A 307 -1.35 -0.12 -29.60
N TRP A 308 -2.56 0.44 -29.60
CA TRP A 308 -2.88 1.74 -30.20
C TRP A 308 -2.41 2.94 -29.36
N ILE A 309 -2.05 2.74 -28.08
CA ILE A 309 -1.49 3.80 -27.24
C ILE A 309 -0.10 4.17 -27.74
N THR A 310 0.05 5.44 -28.18
CA THR A 310 1.33 5.93 -28.69
C THR A 310 2.25 6.43 -27.56
N ARG A 311 3.55 6.47 -27.82
CA ARG A 311 4.53 6.98 -26.85
C ARG A 311 4.23 8.43 -26.45
N GLY A 312 3.93 9.30 -27.42
CA GLY A 312 3.58 10.70 -27.14
C GLY A 312 2.32 10.85 -26.31
N ALA A 313 1.32 10.00 -26.59
CA ALA A 313 0.07 9.96 -25.82
C ALA A 313 0.31 9.55 -24.36
N ALA A 314 1.10 8.52 -24.11
CA ALA A 314 1.44 8.08 -22.76
C ALA A 314 2.19 9.17 -21.97
N ILE A 315 3.17 9.83 -22.60
CA ILE A 315 3.93 10.91 -21.95
C ILE A 315 3.02 12.10 -21.62
N SER A 316 2.24 12.59 -22.59
CA SER A 316 1.33 13.73 -22.37
C SER A 316 0.25 13.40 -21.33
N GLY A 317 -0.29 12.18 -21.36
CA GLY A 317 -1.25 11.70 -20.38
C GLY A 317 -0.70 11.72 -18.96
N ILE A 318 0.51 11.17 -18.75
CA ILE A 318 1.19 11.17 -17.44
C ILE A 318 1.42 12.60 -16.95
N ILE A 319 1.93 13.50 -17.79
CA ILE A 319 2.19 14.90 -17.40
C ILE A 319 0.90 15.57 -16.92
N ILE A 320 -0.17 15.47 -17.70
CA ILE A 320 -1.47 16.05 -17.31
C ILE A 320 -2.02 15.36 -16.06
N GLY A 321 -1.93 14.03 -15.98
CA GLY A 321 -2.34 13.29 -14.79
C GLY A 321 -1.65 13.77 -13.52
N ILE A 322 -0.34 13.99 -13.55
CA ILE A 322 0.44 14.52 -12.42
C ILE A 322 -0.02 15.95 -12.08
N ILE A 323 -0.24 16.81 -13.05
CA ILE A 323 -0.75 18.17 -12.82
C ILE A 323 -2.10 18.12 -12.10
N ILE A 324 -3.02 17.27 -12.54
CA ILE A 324 -4.33 17.10 -11.91
C ILE A 324 -4.22 16.54 -10.49
N VAL A 325 -3.33 15.56 -10.26
CA VAL A 325 -3.03 15.07 -8.90
C VAL A 325 -2.63 16.22 -7.98
N ILE A 326 -1.69 17.06 -8.42
CA ILE A 326 -1.23 18.23 -7.64
C ILE A 326 -2.39 19.20 -7.37
N LEU A 327 -3.20 19.51 -8.37
CA LEU A 327 -4.32 20.46 -8.24
C LEU A 327 -5.45 19.94 -7.34
N THR A 328 -5.63 18.64 -7.21
CA THR A 328 -6.64 18.00 -6.35
C THR A 328 -6.14 17.61 -4.96
N GLU A 329 -4.87 17.88 -4.66
CA GLU A 329 -4.24 17.68 -3.35
C GLU A 329 -4.00 19.00 -2.60
N THR A 330 -3.56 18.89 -1.35
CA THR A 330 -3.28 20.03 -0.47
C THR A 330 -2.26 21.01 -1.09
N ILE A 331 -1.30 20.52 -1.86
CA ILE A 331 -0.31 21.38 -2.56
C ILE A 331 -1.01 22.31 -3.54
N GLY A 332 -1.98 21.84 -4.30
CA GLY A 332 -2.73 22.66 -5.26
C GLY A 332 -3.47 23.80 -4.56
N GLN A 333 -4.06 23.52 -3.39
CA GLN A 333 -4.70 24.57 -2.57
C GLN A 333 -3.70 25.60 -2.08
N GLN A 334 -2.54 25.17 -1.63
CA GLN A 334 -1.47 26.08 -1.17
C GLN A 334 -0.90 26.95 -2.31
N ILE A 335 -0.58 26.36 -3.47
CA ILE A 335 -0.05 27.09 -4.63
C ILE A 335 -1.06 28.09 -5.17
N SER A 336 -2.35 27.73 -5.20
CA SER A 336 -3.40 28.62 -5.68
C SER A 336 -3.84 29.68 -4.66
N GLY A 337 -3.29 29.69 -3.44
CA GLY A 337 -3.75 30.55 -2.36
C GLY A 337 -5.20 30.30 -1.97
N ASN A 338 -5.65 29.05 -1.99
CA ASN A 338 -7.04 28.62 -1.76
C ASN A 338 -8.06 29.22 -2.73
N ARG A 339 -7.65 29.50 -3.96
CA ARG A 339 -8.54 30.08 -5.01
C ARG A 339 -9.23 29.04 -5.87
N LEU A 340 -8.87 27.75 -5.73
CA LEU A 340 -9.56 26.69 -6.47
C LEU A 340 -11.03 26.57 -6.00
N PRO A 341 -11.98 26.35 -6.94
CA PRO A 341 -13.39 26.21 -6.59
C PRO A 341 -13.73 24.89 -5.88
N TRP A 342 -12.77 24.00 -5.73
CA TRP A 342 -12.89 22.72 -5.01
C TRP A 342 -11.90 22.65 -3.85
N GLY A 343 -12.23 21.82 -2.87
CA GLY A 343 -11.34 21.45 -1.78
C GLY A 343 -10.39 20.28 -2.14
N ARG A 344 -9.64 19.78 -1.16
CA ARG A 344 -8.90 18.54 -1.29
C ARG A 344 -9.87 17.40 -1.60
N TRP A 345 -9.54 16.56 -2.58
CA TRP A 345 -10.33 15.41 -3.02
C TRP A 345 -11.75 15.76 -3.45
N PRO A 346 -11.91 16.51 -4.56
CA PRO A 346 -13.22 16.90 -5.05
C PRO A 346 -14.14 15.68 -5.20
N LEU A 347 -15.41 15.81 -4.81
CA LEU A 347 -16.39 14.73 -4.79
C LEU A 347 -15.99 13.53 -3.90
N THR A 348 -15.11 13.73 -2.92
CA THR A 348 -14.55 12.64 -2.13
C THR A 348 -13.97 11.50 -3.01
N ILE A 349 -13.36 11.87 -4.12
CA ILE A 349 -12.61 10.99 -5.02
C ILE A 349 -11.12 11.28 -4.85
N HIS A 350 -10.34 10.22 -4.66
CA HIS A 350 -8.89 10.34 -4.43
C HIS A 350 -8.18 10.95 -5.63
N SER A 351 -7.21 11.83 -5.38
CA SER A 351 -6.46 12.58 -6.42
C SER A 351 -5.79 11.69 -7.46
N GLY A 352 -5.35 10.49 -7.07
CA GLY A 352 -4.80 9.52 -8.02
C GLY A 352 -5.78 9.14 -9.12
N VAL A 353 -7.06 8.97 -8.79
CA VAL A 353 -8.12 8.64 -9.78
C VAL A 353 -8.50 9.86 -10.59
N TRP A 354 -8.58 11.06 -9.98
CA TRP A 354 -8.75 12.29 -10.77
C TRP A 354 -7.66 12.44 -11.82
N GLY A 355 -6.39 12.28 -11.41
CA GLY A 355 -5.25 12.29 -12.33
C GLY A 355 -5.39 11.25 -13.43
N LEU A 356 -5.78 10.01 -13.09
CA LEU A 356 -5.94 8.93 -14.06
C LEU A 356 -7.04 9.20 -15.09
N ILE A 357 -8.18 9.77 -14.69
CA ILE A 357 -9.28 10.12 -15.60
C ILE A 357 -8.77 11.06 -16.70
N PHE A 358 -8.09 12.13 -16.33
CA PHE A 358 -7.54 13.07 -17.30
C PHE A 358 -6.38 12.47 -18.09
N ASN A 359 -5.52 11.68 -17.47
CA ASN A 359 -4.44 10.95 -18.14
C ASN A 359 -5.00 10.05 -19.26
N VAL A 360 -6.00 9.23 -18.94
CA VAL A 360 -6.66 8.35 -19.90
C VAL A 360 -7.28 9.18 -21.03
N PHE A 361 -8.03 10.24 -20.70
CA PHE A 361 -8.65 11.09 -21.70
C PHE A 361 -7.64 11.71 -22.68
N ILE A 362 -6.56 12.28 -22.19
CA ILE A 362 -5.48 12.84 -23.02
C ILE A 362 -4.79 11.75 -23.83
N CYS A 363 -4.52 10.61 -23.21
CA CYS A 363 -3.88 9.49 -23.87
C CYS A 363 -4.71 8.98 -25.06
N PHE A 364 -6.03 8.83 -24.90
CA PHE A 364 -6.95 8.48 -25.98
C PHE A 364 -6.97 9.54 -27.07
N SER A 365 -7.12 10.81 -26.71
CA SER A 365 -7.22 11.92 -27.65
C SER A 365 -5.95 12.05 -28.49
N VAL A 366 -4.77 12.02 -27.88
CA VAL A 366 -3.50 12.13 -28.59
C VAL A 366 -3.22 10.89 -29.45
N SER A 367 -3.57 9.68 -28.97
CA SER A 367 -3.42 8.45 -29.78
C SER A 367 -4.34 8.48 -31.00
N ALA A 368 -5.59 8.89 -30.84
CA ALA A 368 -6.54 9.03 -31.95
C ALA A 368 -6.06 10.07 -32.98
N PHE A 369 -5.60 11.22 -32.52
CA PHE A 369 -5.01 12.24 -33.37
C PHE A 369 -3.79 11.71 -34.14
N SER A 370 -2.87 11.01 -33.45
CA SER A 370 -1.67 10.44 -34.07
C SER A 370 -2.01 9.41 -35.17
N ALA A 371 -3.07 8.63 -34.95
CA ALA A 371 -3.56 7.66 -35.92
C ALA A 371 -4.18 8.34 -37.14
N LEU A 372 -5.00 9.37 -36.94
CA LEU A 372 -5.63 10.16 -38.02
C LEU A 372 -4.61 10.92 -38.85
N ALA A 373 -3.62 11.52 -38.19
CA ALA A 373 -2.54 12.26 -38.84
C ALA A 373 -1.47 11.35 -39.47
N LYS A 374 -1.55 10.03 -39.30
CA LYS A 374 -0.57 9.04 -39.80
C LYS A 374 0.88 9.30 -39.33
N ILE A 375 1.07 9.87 -38.16
CA ILE A 375 2.39 10.18 -37.58
C ILE A 375 2.88 9.13 -36.58
N ASP A 376 2.17 8.02 -36.44
CA ASP A 376 2.52 6.92 -35.56
C ASP A 376 3.55 5.98 -36.19
N MET A 377 4.83 6.36 -36.07
CA MET A 377 5.95 5.63 -36.67
C MET A 377 6.26 4.30 -35.99
N ASP A 378 5.87 4.12 -34.74
CA ASP A 378 6.20 2.92 -33.93
C ASP A 378 5.08 1.87 -33.93
N ARG A 379 4.03 2.06 -34.70
CA ARG A 379 2.83 1.19 -34.71
C ARG A 379 3.16 -0.26 -34.99
N GLU A 380 4.00 -0.52 -36.00
CA GLU A 380 4.37 -1.88 -36.39
C GLU A 380 5.16 -2.61 -35.28
N HIS A 381 6.10 -1.90 -34.63
CA HIS A 381 6.88 -2.47 -33.54
C HIS A 381 6.00 -2.83 -32.34
N ARG A 382 5.06 -1.94 -31.98
CA ARG A 382 4.11 -2.21 -30.90
C ARG A 382 3.20 -3.40 -31.22
N GLN A 383 2.71 -3.47 -32.45
CA GLN A 383 1.88 -4.59 -32.89
C GLN A 383 2.63 -5.92 -32.80
N LYS A 384 3.86 -6.00 -33.35
CA LYS A 384 4.70 -7.21 -33.24
C LYS A 384 4.94 -7.64 -31.79
N PHE A 385 5.14 -6.67 -30.89
CA PHE A 385 5.30 -6.97 -29.47
C PHE A 385 4.01 -7.52 -28.83
N HIS A 386 2.84 -6.97 -29.18
CA HIS A 386 1.56 -7.47 -28.69
C HIS A 386 1.21 -8.85 -29.26
N ASP A 387 1.53 -9.10 -30.54
CA ASP A 387 1.37 -10.43 -31.15
C ASP A 387 2.23 -11.47 -30.41
N PHE A 388 3.48 -11.10 -30.09
CA PHE A 388 4.36 -11.93 -29.26
C PHE A 388 3.77 -12.19 -27.86
N LEU A 389 3.24 -11.15 -27.17
CA LEU A 389 2.60 -11.33 -25.87
C LEU A 389 1.37 -12.24 -25.95
N ASN A 390 0.51 -12.06 -26.96
CA ASN A 390 -0.68 -12.88 -27.16
C ASN A 390 -0.33 -14.35 -27.39
N ASP A 391 0.74 -14.62 -28.14
CA ASP A 391 1.19 -15.99 -28.41
C ASP A 391 1.78 -16.69 -27.19
N HIS A 392 2.43 -15.95 -26.28
CA HIS A 392 3.20 -16.52 -25.19
C HIS A 392 2.54 -16.37 -23.82
N MET A 393 1.71 -15.35 -23.61
CA MET A 393 1.17 -14.98 -22.30
C MET A 393 -0.36 -14.95 -22.27
N GLY A 394 -1.01 -15.41 -23.32
CA GLY A 394 -2.48 -15.51 -23.37
C GLY A 394 -3.06 -16.53 -22.39
N LEU A 395 -4.31 -16.33 -22.01
CA LEU A 395 -5.05 -17.29 -21.20
C LEU A 395 -5.16 -18.63 -21.94
N HIS A 396 -4.86 -19.74 -21.25
CA HIS A 396 -4.95 -21.07 -21.85
C HIS A 396 -6.37 -21.33 -22.40
N PRO A 397 -6.53 -21.91 -23.62
CA PRO A 397 -7.85 -22.11 -24.26
C PRO A 397 -8.86 -22.83 -23.38
N SER A 398 -8.43 -23.78 -22.56
CA SER A 398 -9.32 -24.51 -21.62
C SER A 398 -9.89 -23.62 -20.52
N ARG A 399 -9.28 -22.45 -20.24
CA ARG A 399 -9.69 -21.52 -19.20
C ARG A 399 -10.52 -20.34 -19.71
N THR A 400 -10.60 -20.16 -21.02
CA THR A 400 -11.37 -19.04 -21.63
C THR A 400 -12.84 -19.06 -21.25
N LYS A 401 -13.44 -20.25 -21.02
CA LYS A 401 -14.82 -20.39 -20.56
C LYS A 401 -15.07 -19.76 -19.19
N LEU A 402 -14.05 -19.68 -18.34
CA LEU A 402 -14.14 -19.08 -17.00
C LEU A 402 -14.03 -17.56 -17.02
N ARG A 403 -13.64 -16.97 -18.15
CA ARG A 403 -13.36 -15.53 -18.27
C ARG A 403 -14.58 -14.67 -17.93
N SER A 404 -15.74 -14.98 -18.49
CA SER A 404 -16.97 -14.22 -18.22
C SER A 404 -17.37 -14.31 -16.75
N PHE A 405 -17.26 -15.51 -16.17
CA PHE A 405 -17.53 -15.71 -14.74
C PHE A 405 -16.56 -14.91 -13.87
N ALA A 406 -15.27 -14.91 -14.20
CA ALA A 406 -14.25 -14.11 -13.50
C ALA A 406 -14.58 -12.62 -13.50
N TYR A 407 -15.00 -12.07 -14.64
CA TYR A 407 -15.41 -10.66 -14.73
C TYR A 407 -16.62 -10.37 -13.85
N VAL A 408 -17.64 -11.21 -13.88
CA VAL A 408 -18.85 -10.99 -13.07
C VAL A 408 -18.53 -10.99 -11.58
N ILE A 409 -17.81 -12.00 -11.07
CA ILE A 409 -17.47 -12.06 -9.64
C ILE A 409 -16.52 -10.94 -9.23
N ALA A 410 -15.58 -10.54 -10.10
CA ALA A 410 -14.69 -9.41 -9.84
C ALA A 410 -15.47 -8.09 -9.77
N LEU A 411 -16.41 -7.85 -10.68
CA LEU A 411 -17.25 -6.65 -10.66
C LEU A 411 -18.17 -6.60 -9.44
N ILE A 412 -18.76 -7.75 -9.05
CA ILE A 412 -19.55 -7.85 -7.82
C ILE A 412 -18.69 -7.51 -6.61
N TRP A 413 -17.51 -8.10 -6.52
CA TRP A 413 -16.59 -7.81 -5.42
C TRP A 413 -16.12 -6.35 -5.40
N LEU A 414 -15.77 -5.80 -6.56
CA LEU A 414 -15.38 -4.39 -6.69
C LEU A 414 -16.53 -3.45 -6.29
N PHE A 415 -17.78 -3.77 -6.62
CA PHE A 415 -18.91 -2.93 -6.28
C PHE A 415 -19.26 -2.99 -4.79
N PHE A 416 -19.43 -4.18 -4.24
CA PHE A 416 -19.90 -4.37 -2.87
C PHE A 416 -18.77 -4.39 -1.83
N GLY A 417 -17.62 -4.98 -2.15
CA GLY A 417 -16.50 -5.14 -1.22
C GLY A 417 -15.60 -3.90 -1.12
N ALA A 418 -15.34 -3.21 -2.22
CA ALA A 418 -14.46 -2.04 -2.24
C ALA A 418 -15.15 -0.76 -2.74
N GLY A 419 -16.26 -0.86 -3.45
CA GLY A 419 -16.92 0.22 -4.18
C GLY A 419 -18.13 0.83 -3.47
N PRO A 420 -19.01 1.47 -4.24
CA PRO A 420 -20.19 2.22 -3.71
C PRO A 420 -21.14 1.37 -2.86
N GLY A 421 -21.23 0.09 -3.13
CA GLY A 421 -22.10 -0.85 -2.40
C GLY A 421 -21.71 -1.06 -0.94
N GLN A 422 -20.52 -0.61 -0.52
CA GLN A 422 -20.09 -0.70 0.89
C GLN A 422 -21.04 0.03 1.85
N VAL A 423 -21.74 1.06 1.40
CA VAL A 423 -22.71 1.81 2.22
C VAL A 423 -23.81 0.90 2.76
N LEU A 424 -24.16 -0.17 2.05
CA LEU A 424 -25.11 -1.17 2.54
C LEU A 424 -24.62 -1.86 3.82
N GLY A 425 -23.31 -1.93 4.00
CA GLY A 425 -22.70 -2.50 5.20
C GLY A 425 -22.97 -1.70 6.48
N ASN A 426 -23.34 -0.43 6.37
CA ASN A 426 -23.64 0.38 7.54
C ASN A 426 -24.69 -0.26 8.46
N ASN A 427 -25.76 -0.81 7.89
CA ASN A 427 -26.90 -1.37 8.61
C ASN A 427 -27.17 -2.85 8.32
N PHE A 428 -26.29 -3.52 7.58
CA PHE A 428 -26.51 -4.90 7.13
C PHE A 428 -26.65 -5.89 8.31
N PHE A 429 -25.88 -5.69 9.36
CA PHE A 429 -25.88 -6.47 10.60
C PHE A 429 -26.46 -5.72 11.79
N GLY A 430 -27.41 -4.82 11.57
CA GLY A 430 -28.05 -4.04 12.61
C GLY A 430 -27.62 -2.58 12.63
N ASP A 431 -28.30 -1.80 13.46
CA ASP A 431 -28.05 -0.37 13.61
C ASP A 431 -26.70 -0.11 14.31
N PRO A 432 -25.74 0.58 13.70
CA PRO A 432 -24.49 0.92 14.34
C PRO A 432 -24.68 1.78 15.60
N GLY A 433 -25.73 2.59 15.68
CA GLY A 433 -26.08 3.42 16.84
C GLY A 433 -26.70 2.64 18.00
N GLY A 434 -27.18 1.42 17.77
CA GLY A 434 -27.85 0.60 18.80
C GLY A 434 -26.93 0.06 19.90
N GLY A 435 -25.62 0.22 19.76
CA GLY A 435 -24.63 -0.18 20.75
C GLY A 435 -24.27 -1.66 20.76
N TYR A 436 -23.36 -2.01 21.66
CA TYR A 436 -22.74 -3.35 21.75
C TYR A 436 -23.74 -4.51 21.79
N GLU A 437 -24.82 -4.37 22.57
CA GLU A 437 -25.83 -5.41 22.71
C GLU A 437 -26.68 -5.63 21.44
N ALA A 438 -26.87 -4.56 20.67
CA ALA A 438 -27.63 -4.61 19.40
C ALA A 438 -26.78 -5.08 18.21
N TRP A 439 -25.45 -5.09 18.33
CA TRP A 439 -24.57 -5.55 17.27
C TRP A 439 -24.57 -7.08 17.16
N ILE A 440 -25.01 -7.62 16.05
CA ILE A 440 -25.16 -9.09 15.85
C ILE A 440 -23.86 -9.86 16.10
N LEU A 441 -22.72 -9.32 15.62
CA LEU A 441 -21.40 -9.94 15.80
C LEU A 441 -20.60 -9.32 16.94
N LYS A 442 -21.24 -8.51 17.82
CA LYS A 442 -20.57 -7.72 18.84
C LYS A 442 -19.50 -6.75 18.29
N ILE A 443 -19.59 -6.45 17.02
CA ILE A 443 -18.79 -5.46 16.31
C ILE A 443 -19.70 -4.58 15.44
N PRO A 444 -19.28 -3.36 15.07
CA PRO A 444 -20.07 -2.51 14.18
C PRO A 444 -20.44 -3.21 12.87
N SER A 445 -21.65 -2.99 12.36
CA SER A 445 -22.18 -3.64 11.16
C SER A 445 -21.22 -3.57 9.96
N ILE A 446 -20.64 -2.40 9.71
CA ILE A 446 -19.70 -2.20 8.59
C ILE A 446 -18.44 -3.08 8.72
N TRP A 447 -17.95 -3.34 9.93
CA TRP A 447 -16.78 -4.19 10.14
C TRP A 447 -17.09 -5.65 9.81
N GLY A 448 -18.26 -6.16 10.27
CA GLY A 448 -18.71 -7.51 9.92
C GLY A 448 -18.92 -7.67 8.42
N TYR A 449 -19.51 -6.66 7.78
CA TYR A 449 -19.69 -6.61 6.34
C TYR A 449 -18.34 -6.67 5.59
N GLN A 450 -17.36 -5.89 6.00
CA GLN A 450 -16.04 -5.88 5.38
C GLN A 450 -15.28 -7.19 5.59
N LEU A 451 -15.43 -7.85 6.75
CA LEU A 451 -14.87 -9.18 6.96
C LEU A 451 -15.40 -10.20 5.96
N ILE A 452 -16.70 -10.22 5.70
CA ILE A 452 -17.30 -11.12 4.71
C ILE A 452 -16.71 -10.85 3.32
N TRP A 453 -16.65 -9.58 2.90
CA TRP A 453 -16.10 -9.24 1.59
C TRP A 453 -14.58 -9.50 1.49
N TRP A 454 -13.86 -9.42 2.60
CA TRP A 454 -12.46 -9.85 2.65
C TRP A 454 -12.32 -11.35 2.38
N PHE A 455 -13.14 -12.21 2.98
CA PHE A 455 -13.15 -13.64 2.68
C PHE A 455 -13.52 -13.93 1.22
N PHE A 456 -14.53 -13.24 0.68
CA PHE A 456 -14.85 -13.34 -0.74
C PHE A 456 -13.70 -12.86 -1.63
N GLY A 457 -12.99 -11.82 -1.22
CA GLY A 457 -11.79 -11.32 -1.90
C GLY A 457 -10.67 -12.35 -1.93
N ILE A 458 -10.41 -13.05 -0.83
CA ILE A 458 -9.47 -14.18 -0.79
C ILE A 458 -9.89 -15.26 -1.79
N GLY A 459 -11.17 -15.62 -1.80
CA GLY A 459 -11.74 -16.58 -2.76
C GLY A 459 -11.56 -16.15 -4.21
N LEU A 460 -11.78 -14.87 -4.49
CA LEU A 460 -11.57 -14.28 -5.82
C LEU A 460 -10.09 -14.34 -6.24
N ILE A 461 -9.16 -13.92 -5.39
CA ILE A 461 -7.73 -13.98 -5.70
C ILE A 461 -7.28 -15.44 -5.90
N TRP A 462 -7.73 -16.35 -5.05
CA TRP A 462 -7.47 -17.78 -5.23
C TRP A 462 -8.02 -18.32 -6.55
N PHE A 463 -9.24 -17.94 -6.92
CA PHE A 463 -9.86 -18.33 -8.18
C PHE A 463 -9.04 -17.84 -9.38
N LEU A 464 -8.68 -16.56 -9.40
CA LEU A 464 -7.87 -15.96 -10.46
C LEU A 464 -6.48 -16.60 -10.54
N ALA A 465 -5.82 -16.79 -9.40
CA ALA A 465 -4.46 -17.31 -9.35
C ALA A 465 -4.38 -18.81 -9.66
N SER A 466 -5.32 -19.63 -9.14
CA SER A 466 -5.20 -21.08 -9.18
C SER A 466 -6.13 -21.74 -10.20
N LYS A 467 -7.37 -21.26 -10.38
CA LYS A 467 -8.31 -21.84 -11.34
C LYS A 467 -8.16 -21.28 -12.75
N MET A 468 -7.89 -19.99 -12.85
CA MET A 468 -7.61 -19.35 -14.14
C MET A 468 -6.14 -19.42 -14.53
N ASP A 469 -5.26 -19.84 -13.64
CA ASP A 469 -3.82 -19.96 -13.87
C ASP A 469 -3.15 -18.65 -14.36
N LEU A 470 -3.59 -17.48 -13.83
CA LEU A 470 -3.05 -16.20 -14.26
C LEU A 470 -1.58 -15.97 -13.87
N SER A 471 -1.04 -16.79 -12.97
CA SER A 471 0.36 -16.72 -12.51
C SER A 471 1.21 -17.89 -13.05
N THR A 472 0.78 -18.56 -14.11
CA THR A 472 1.49 -19.71 -14.67
C THR A 472 2.56 -19.30 -15.67
N LEU A 473 3.42 -20.27 -15.99
CA LEU A 473 4.41 -20.14 -17.05
C LEU A 473 3.72 -19.91 -18.42
N PRO A 474 4.37 -19.20 -19.34
CA PRO A 474 3.88 -19.06 -20.69
C PRO A 474 3.58 -20.41 -21.35
N ASN A 475 2.58 -20.47 -22.22
CA ASN A 475 2.20 -21.68 -22.94
C ASN A 475 3.33 -22.23 -23.82
N ARG A 476 4.28 -21.39 -24.22
CA ARG A 476 5.48 -21.76 -24.96
C ARG A 476 6.72 -21.31 -24.21
N PRO A 477 7.78 -22.14 -24.13
CA PRO A 477 9.03 -21.72 -23.54
C PRO A 477 9.60 -20.55 -24.36
N ILE A 478 9.79 -19.41 -23.70
CA ILE A 478 10.50 -18.27 -24.28
C ILE A 478 11.97 -18.64 -24.21
N GLN A 479 12.61 -18.81 -25.36
CA GLN A 479 14.07 -18.91 -25.41
C GLN A 479 14.62 -17.51 -25.07
N ALA A 480 15.22 -17.37 -23.90
CA ALA A 480 16.05 -16.22 -23.61
C ALA A 480 17.19 -16.22 -24.65
N ASN A 481 17.22 -15.22 -25.52
CA ASN A 481 18.45 -14.96 -26.28
C ASN A 481 19.51 -14.62 -25.26
N ASP A 482 20.48 -15.53 -25.11
CA ASP A 482 21.67 -15.33 -24.29
C ASP A 482 22.54 -14.22 -24.90
N LEU A 483 22.07 -12.99 -24.80
CA LEU A 483 22.82 -11.79 -25.19
C LEU A 483 23.99 -11.52 -24.21
N HIS A 484 23.95 -12.11 -23.03
CA HIS A 484 25.05 -12.09 -22.08
C HIS A 484 25.14 -13.47 -21.43
N LYS A 485 26.10 -14.29 -21.84
CA LYS A 485 26.55 -15.42 -21.04
C LYS A 485 27.02 -14.87 -19.69
N GLN A 486 26.22 -15.10 -18.67
CA GLN A 486 26.69 -14.83 -17.32
C GLN A 486 27.78 -15.85 -17.00
N PRO A 487 28.88 -15.45 -16.34
CA PRO A 487 29.88 -16.38 -15.89
C PRO A 487 29.25 -17.49 -15.03
N ASP A 488 29.66 -18.73 -15.22
CA ASP A 488 29.13 -19.91 -14.51
C ASP A 488 29.18 -19.79 -12.98
N GLU A 489 30.03 -18.92 -12.43
CA GLU A 489 30.13 -18.57 -11.02
C GLU A 489 28.83 -17.95 -10.44
N VAL A 490 28.05 -17.20 -11.25
CA VAL A 490 26.79 -16.61 -10.79
C VAL A 490 25.69 -17.67 -10.70
N LEU A 491 25.70 -18.69 -11.53
CA LEU A 491 24.77 -19.81 -11.49
C LEU A 491 25.01 -20.72 -10.27
N GLY A 492 26.25 -20.87 -9.82
CA GLY A 492 26.59 -21.59 -8.60
C GLY A 492 26.05 -20.92 -7.32
N GLU A 493 26.07 -19.59 -7.26
CA GLU A 493 25.50 -18.83 -6.13
C GLU A 493 23.98 -18.87 -6.07
N VAL A 494 23.28 -18.93 -7.20
CA VAL A 494 21.81 -19.05 -7.26
C VAL A 494 21.33 -20.38 -6.67
N ASN A 495 22.08 -21.48 -6.91
CA ASN A 495 21.78 -22.78 -6.31
C ASN A 495 21.97 -22.82 -4.78
N TYR A 496 22.82 -21.95 -4.24
CA TYR A 496 23.01 -21.82 -2.79
C TYR A 496 21.81 -21.14 -2.12
N ILE A 497 21.19 -20.18 -2.78
CA ILE A 497 19.97 -19.50 -2.29
C ILE A 497 18.77 -20.45 -2.30
N ASP A 498 18.62 -21.30 -3.30
CA ASP A 498 17.56 -22.32 -3.35
C ASP A 498 17.64 -23.32 -2.17
N LYS A 499 18.84 -23.63 -1.70
CA LYS A 499 19.05 -24.48 -0.51
C LYS A 499 18.72 -23.76 0.80
N LEU A 500 18.95 -22.46 0.88
CA LEU A 500 18.60 -21.63 2.06
C LEU A 500 17.09 -21.36 2.16
N GLY A 501 16.39 -21.22 1.03
CA GLY A 501 14.99 -20.82 1.02
C GLY A 501 14.00 -21.88 1.51
N THR A 502 14.32 -23.17 1.40
CA THR A 502 13.38 -24.27 1.71
C THR A 502 13.52 -24.85 3.11
N GLY A 503 14.70 -24.75 3.75
CA GLY A 503 14.95 -25.36 5.06
C GLY A 503 14.88 -24.38 6.23
N TYR A 504 15.43 -23.19 6.08
CA TYR A 504 15.60 -22.25 7.20
C TYR A 504 14.39 -21.33 7.43
N GLY A 505 13.53 -21.11 6.43
CA GLY A 505 12.32 -20.31 6.59
C GLY A 505 11.37 -20.89 7.65
N TRP A 506 11.22 -22.22 7.67
CA TRP A 506 10.40 -22.91 8.69
C TRP A 506 11.01 -22.85 10.08
N ILE A 507 12.35 -22.90 10.18
CA ILE A 507 13.06 -22.76 11.46
C ILE A 507 12.85 -21.37 12.04
N LEU A 508 12.94 -20.32 11.23
CA LEU A 508 12.66 -18.94 11.67
C LEU A 508 11.20 -18.76 12.09
N ILE A 509 10.24 -19.38 11.38
CA ILE A 509 8.83 -19.39 11.78
C ILE A 509 8.65 -20.08 13.13
N LEU A 510 9.23 -21.25 13.31
CA LEU A 510 9.16 -22.00 14.57
C LEU A 510 9.82 -21.24 15.74
N ILE A 511 10.95 -20.60 15.51
CA ILE A 511 11.61 -19.73 16.48
C ILE A 511 10.71 -18.53 16.81
N GLY A 512 10.10 -17.89 15.82
CA GLY A 512 9.15 -16.79 16.02
C GLY A 512 7.93 -17.21 16.85
N ILE A 513 7.35 -18.36 16.54
CA ILE A 513 6.22 -18.92 17.30
C ILE A 513 6.65 -19.28 18.74
N ALA A 514 7.83 -19.90 18.92
CA ALA A 514 8.34 -20.23 20.25
C ALA A 514 8.59 -18.98 21.10
N ILE A 515 9.17 -17.92 20.53
CA ILE A 515 9.37 -16.64 21.21
C ILE A 515 8.02 -16.02 21.59
N LEU A 516 7.03 -16.01 20.69
CA LEU A 516 5.69 -15.50 20.97
C LEU A 516 4.99 -16.31 22.06
N THR A 517 5.14 -17.64 22.06
CA THR A 517 4.58 -18.52 23.08
C THR A 517 5.21 -18.26 24.45
N ILE A 518 6.54 -18.07 24.50
CA ILE A 518 7.25 -17.75 25.74
C ILE A 518 6.82 -16.37 26.27
N ILE A 519 6.73 -15.37 25.41
CA ILE A 519 6.26 -14.03 25.76
C ILE A 519 4.83 -14.10 26.31
N PHE A 520 3.95 -14.81 25.61
CA PHE A 520 2.55 -14.99 26.06
C PHE A 520 2.49 -15.67 27.42
N TYR A 521 3.23 -16.76 27.61
CA TYR A 521 3.25 -17.51 28.89
C TYR A 521 3.81 -16.68 30.05
N VAL A 522 4.89 -15.92 29.83
CA VAL A 522 5.54 -15.13 30.90
C VAL A 522 4.72 -13.90 31.31
N TYR A 523 3.90 -13.34 30.43
CA TYR A 523 3.19 -12.08 30.69
C TYR A 523 1.66 -12.21 30.80
N PHE A 524 1.06 -13.33 30.38
CA PHE A 524 -0.40 -13.49 30.37
C PHE A 524 -0.90 -14.73 31.17
N VAL A 525 -0.01 -15.59 31.62
CA VAL A 525 -0.25 -16.67 32.57
C VAL A 525 0.58 -16.41 33.85
#